data_c7a1660b0ca5613276f5fec66d8f3191
#
_entry.id   c7a1660b0ca5613276f5fec66d8f3191
#
_cell.length_a   1.000
_cell.length_b   1.000
_cell.length_c   1.000
_cell.angle_alpha   90.00
_cell.angle_beta   90.00
_cell.angle_gamma   90.00
#
_symmetry.space_group_name_H-M   'P 1'
#
loop_
_entity.id
_entity.type
_entity.pdbx_description
1 polymer ?
#
loop_
_entity_poly.entity_id
_entity_poly.type
_entity_poly.pdbx_seq_one_letter_code
_entity_poly.pdbx_strand_id
1 'polypeptide(L)'
;MPGETMIDSQVIAFAGIAALLTVTPGADTMLVIRSVMARGQRAGLMTTLGICCGLFIHAALSGLGVSLILVRSAMLFEAVKLIGAGYLIYLGAKSLWSLRGGADAVLVEQSTGQTQIAPRRAWQSFAEGMLNNVLNPKVAIFYLAFLPQFISPGDNVLGKSILLAGIHWGEGIVWLSLVTLLLGRIRAWLTHPRVRQSIEAVTGTVLIAFGVRLALERR
;
A
#
# COMPACT_ATOMS: atom_id res chain seq x y z
N MET A 1 23.40 27.50 7.03
CA MET A 1 22.42 26.58 6.45
C MET A 1 21.68 25.97 7.62
N PRO A 2 20.40 26.25 7.87
CA PRO A 2 19.65 25.56 8.91
C PRO A 2 19.48 24.13 8.45
N GLY A 3 19.84 23.15 9.29
CA GLY A 3 19.67 21.74 9.03
C GLY A 3 18.18 21.45 8.86
N GLU A 4 17.76 21.21 7.62
CA GLU A 4 16.42 20.70 7.32
C GLU A 4 16.27 19.37 8.05
N THR A 5 15.39 19.35 9.03
CA THR A 5 15.02 18.10 9.71
C THR A 5 14.47 17.17 8.62
N MET A 6 15.10 16.00 8.44
CA MET A 6 14.66 14.99 7.45
C MET A 6 13.19 14.54 7.66
N ILE A 7 12.60 14.92 8.76
CA ILE A 7 11.20 14.69 9.11
C ILE A 7 10.48 16.02 9.05
N ASP A 8 9.87 16.31 7.92
CA ASP A 8 9.01 17.47 7.69
C ASP A 8 7.53 17.07 7.75
N SER A 9 6.64 18.05 7.65
CA SER A 9 5.18 17.83 7.63
C SER A 9 4.73 16.91 6.49
N GLN A 10 5.50 16.85 5.40
CA GLN A 10 5.21 15.98 4.25
C GLN A 10 5.48 14.51 4.61
N VAL A 11 6.57 14.23 5.33
CA VAL A 11 6.89 12.87 5.82
C VAL A 11 5.80 12.37 6.75
N ILE A 12 5.32 13.23 7.68
CA ILE A 12 4.23 12.87 8.59
C ILE A 12 2.93 12.61 7.83
N ALA A 13 2.60 13.44 6.86
CA ALA A 13 1.42 13.25 6.03
C ALA A 13 1.50 11.95 5.21
N PHE A 14 2.67 11.65 4.61
CA PHE A 14 2.90 10.40 3.91
C PHE A 14 2.70 9.19 4.84
N ALA A 15 3.31 9.20 6.03
CA ALA A 15 3.17 8.13 7.01
C ALA A 15 1.70 7.87 7.37
N GLY A 16 0.92 8.92 7.65
CA GLY A 16 -0.51 8.75 7.95
C GLY A 16 -1.30 8.07 6.82
N ILE A 17 -1.00 8.40 5.57
CA ILE A 17 -1.68 7.82 4.41
C ILE A 17 -1.20 6.41 4.12
N ALA A 18 0.10 6.16 4.22
CA ALA A 18 0.68 4.83 4.07
C ALA A 18 0.14 3.87 5.14
N ALA A 19 -0.01 4.33 6.40
CA ALA A 19 -0.63 3.57 7.46
C ALA A 19 -2.10 3.19 7.14
N LEU A 20 -2.90 4.13 6.65
CA LEU A 20 -4.28 3.85 6.22
C LEU A 20 -4.32 2.83 5.08
N LEU A 21 -3.42 2.98 4.10
CA LEU A 21 -3.32 2.04 2.98
C LEU A 21 -2.94 0.64 3.47
N THR A 22 -2.00 0.56 4.42
CA THR A 22 -1.48 -0.68 5.00
C THR A 22 -2.54 -1.42 5.81
N VAL A 23 -3.28 -0.72 6.65
CA VAL A 23 -4.34 -1.30 7.50
C VAL A 23 -5.56 -1.72 6.67
N THR A 24 -5.82 -1.05 5.56
CA THR A 24 -6.93 -1.40 4.66
C THR A 24 -6.74 -2.79 4.05
N PRO A 25 -7.61 -3.76 4.34
CA PRO A 25 -7.48 -5.11 3.82
C PRO A 25 -7.37 -5.13 2.28
N GLY A 26 -6.42 -5.87 1.77
CA GLY A 26 -6.16 -5.99 0.34
C GLY A 26 -5.42 -7.29 0.00
N ALA A 27 -4.91 -7.39 -1.23
CA ALA A 27 -4.22 -8.57 -1.73
C ALA A 27 -3.07 -9.02 -0.82
N ASP A 28 -2.27 -8.07 -0.30
CA ASP A 28 -1.13 -8.36 0.56
C ASP A 28 -1.58 -8.97 1.90
N THR A 29 -2.58 -8.38 2.57
CA THR A 29 -3.13 -8.90 3.83
C THR A 29 -3.74 -10.30 3.63
N MET A 30 -4.48 -10.50 2.52
CA MET A 30 -5.10 -11.80 2.22
C MET A 30 -4.04 -12.86 1.93
N LEU A 31 -2.95 -12.52 1.26
CA LEU A 31 -1.85 -13.44 1.01
C LEU A 31 -1.16 -13.86 2.31
N VAL A 32 -0.94 -12.94 3.25
CA VAL A 32 -0.38 -13.25 4.58
C VAL A 32 -1.30 -14.20 5.34
N ILE A 33 -2.60 -13.88 5.41
CA ILE A 33 -3.60 -14.76 6.07
C ILE A 33 -3.59 -16.17 5.46
N ARG A 34 -3.62 -16.27 4.13
CA ARG A 34 -3.54 -17.55 3.41
C ARG A 34 -2.25 -18.29 3.72
N SER A 35 -1.12 -17.60 3.74
CA SER A 35 0.20 -18.21 4.03
C SER A 35 0.25 -18.76 5.45
N VAL A 36 -0.29 -18.03 6.44
CA VAL A 36 -0.36 -18.50 7.82
C VAL A 36 -1.27 -19.71 7.95
N MET A 37 -2.46 -19.66 7.35
CA MET A 37 -3.43 -20.75 7.44
C MET A 37 -2.93 -22.05 6.78
N ALA A 38 -2.24 -21.92 5.66
CA ALA A 38 -1.78 -23.07 4.88
C ALA A 38 -0.44 -23.64 5.35
N ARG A 39 0.45 -22.79 5.90
CA ARG A 39 1.87 -23.14 6.13
C ARG A 39 2.41 -22.67 7.48
N GLY A 40 1.58 -22.06 8.31
CA GLY A 40 1.92 -21.58 9.66
C GLY A 40 2.58 -20.20 9.68
N GLN A 41 2.81 -19.71 10.92
CA GLN A 41 3.28 -18.35 11.19
C GLN A 41 4.62 -18.01 10.51
N ARG A 42 5.56 -18.98 10.44
CA ARG A 42 6.86 -18.76 9.78
C ARG A 42 6.69 -18.40 8.30
N ALA A 43 5.79 -19.07 7.60
CA ALA A 43 5.49 -18.74 6.21
C ALA A 43 4.84 -17.36 6.09
N GLY A 44 3.93 -17.00 6.99
CA GLY A 44 3.31 -15.69 7.06
C GLY A 44 4.33 -14.57 7.26
N LEU A 45 5.28 -14.73 8.17
CA LEU A 45 6.37 -13.75 8.40
C LEU A 45 7.28 -13.61 7.18
N MET A 46 7.61 -14.71 6.51
CA MET A 46 8.41 -14.65 5.28
C MET A 46 7.65 -13.99 4.13
N THR A 47 6.35 -14.24 4.01
CA THR A 47 5.48 -13.53 3.07
C THR A 47 5.43 -12.03 3.38
N THR A 48 5.29 -11.66 4.66
CA THR A 48 5.34 -10.26 5.13
C THR A 48 6.63 -9.57 4.72
N LEU A 49 7.78 -10.21 4.98
CA LEU A 49 9.08 -9.68 4.57
C LEU A 49 9.16 -9.47 3.06
N GLY A 50 8.68 -10.44 2.28
CA GLY A 50 8.65 -10.32 0.82
C GLY A 50 7.80 -9.14 0.35
N ILE A 51 6.57 -9.01 0.87
CA ILE A 51 5.67 -7.89 0.57
C ILE A 51 6.35 -6.56 0.87
N CYS A 52 6.91 -6.41 2.07
CA CYS A 52 7.54 -5.17 2.48
C CYS A 52 8.79 -4.84 1.65
N CYS A 53 9.58 -5.83 1.24
CA CYS A 53 10.71 -5.62 0.32
C CYS A 53 10.25 -5.14 -1.07
N GLY A 54 9.08 -5.54 -1.53
CA GLY A 54 8.49 -5.06 -2.79
C GLY A 54 8.26 -3.54 -2.81
N LEU A 55 8.02 -2.91 -1.66
CA LEU A 55 7.83 -1.46 -1.55
C LEU A 55 9.04 -0.67 -2.04
N PHE A 56 10.26 -1.16 -1.80
CA PHE A 56 11.48 -0.51 -2.28
C PHE A 56 11.62 -0.57 -3.79
N ILE A 57 11.10 -1.62 -4.43
CA ILE A 57 11.06 -1.71 -5.90
C ILE A 57 10.14 -0.62 -6.44
N HIS A 58 8.96 -0.45 -5.86
CA HIS A 58 8.05 0.63 -6.24
C HIS A 58 8.66 2.00 -6.01
N ALA A 59 9.33 2.23 -4.87
CA ALA A 59 10.01 3.48 -4.57
C ALA A 59 11.13 3.79 -5.57
N ALA A 60 11.95 2.79 -5.90
CA ALA A 60 13.02 2.95 -6.87
C ALA A 60 12.46 3.28 -8.27
N LEU A 61 11.46 2.52 -8.73
CA LEU A 61 10.81 2.77 -10.03
C LEU A 61 10.13 4.14 -10.08
N SER A 62 9.43 4.52 -9.01
CA SER A 62 8.80 5.84 -8.90
C SER A 62 9.83 6.96 -8.86
N GLY A 63 10.86 6.84 -8.01
CA GLY A 63 11.92 7.84 -7.89
C GLY A 63 12.69 8.06 -9.20
N LEU A 64 13.04 6.98 -9.92
CA LEU A 64 13.68 7.05 -11.23
C LEU A 64 12.72 7.61 -12.29
N GLY A 65 11.47 7.13 -12.31
CA GLY A 65 10.45 7.60 -13.26
C GLY A 65 10.11 9.08 -13.06
N VAL A 66 9.92 9.50 -11.81
CA VAL A 66 9.65 10.90 -11.47
C VAL A 66 10.81 11.81 -11.86
N SER A 67 12.06 11.42 -11.59
CA SER A 67 13.24 12.18 -11.97
C SER A 67 13.28 12.42 -13.49
N LEU A 68 12.98 11.39 -14.29
CA LEU A 68 12.96 11.49 -15.75
C LEU A 68 11.80 12.35 -16.25
N ILE A 69 10.62 12.23 -15.65
CA ILE A 69 9.42 12.98 -16.05
C ILE A 69 9.55 14.46 -15.69
N LEU A 70 10.03 14.79 -14.50
CA LEU A 70 10.25 16.17 -14.06
C LEU A 70 11.25 16.92 -14.96
N VAL A 71 12.28 16.22 -15.44
CA VAL A 71 13.30 16.82 -16.31
C VAL A 71 12.82 16.98 -17.76
N ARG A 72 11.92 16.11 -18.23
CA ARG A 72 11.57 16.02 -19.64
C ARG A 72 10.23 16.63 -20.04
N SER A 73 9.23 16.67 -19.17
CA SER A 73 7.91 17.14 -19.58
C SER A 73 6.96 17.43 -18.42
N ALA A 74 6.62 18.69 -18.22
CA ALA A 74 5.57 19.12 -17.30
C ALA A 74 4.20 18.50 -17.67
N MET A 75 3.92 18.28 -18.95
CA MET A 75 2.68 17.66 -19.42
C MET A 75 2.59 16.19 -19.02
N LEU A 76 3.70 15.42 -19.10
CA LEU A 76 3.72 14.02 -18.64
C LEU A 76 3.53 13.93 -17.14
N PHE A 77 4.14 14.84 -16.39
CA PHE A 77 3.93 14.91 -14.93
C PHE A 77 2.46 15.16 -14.59
N GLU A 78 1.84 16.14 -15.26
CA GLU A 78 0.43 16.47 -15.07
C GLU A 78 -0.48 15.28 -15.42
N ALA A 79 -0.20 14.58 -16.52
CA ALA A 79 -0.96 13.38 -16.92
C ALA A 79 -0.86 12.26 -15.87
N VAL A 80 0.34 11.93 -15.38
CA VAL A 80 0.55 10.92 -14.33
C VAL A 80 -0.16 11.33 -13.05
N LYS A 81 -0.09 12.61 -12.67
CA LYS A 81 -0.78 13.18 -11.51
C LYS A 81 -2.30 12.99 -11.62
N LEU A 82 -2.90 13.36 -12.75
CA LEU A 82 -4.35 13.26 -12.98
C LEU A 82 -4.84 11.80 -13.03
N ILE A 83 -4.07 10.91 -13.67
CA ILE A 83 -4.37 9.46 -13.68
C ILE A 83 -4.34 8.92 -12.24
N GLY A 84 -3.32 9.28 -11.47
CA GLY A 84 -3.20 8.89 -10.08
C GLY A 84 -4.32 9.44 -9.19
N ALA A 85 -4.68 10.71 -9.37
CA ALA A 85 -5.80 11.33 -8.69
C ALA A 85 -7.12 10.59 -8.98
N GLY A 86 -7.41 10.32 -10.25
CA GLY A 86 -8.57 9.55 -10.68
C GLY A 86 -8.62 8.14 -10.08
N TYR A 87 -7.47 7.49 -9.99
CA TYR A 87 -7.39 6.16 -9.37
C TYR A 87 -7.58 6.19 -7.85
N LEU A 88 -7.05 7.19 -7.14
CA LEU A 88 -7.30 7.35 -5.71
C LEU A 88 -8.80 7.59 -5.44
N ILE A 89 -9.44 8.41 -6.25
CA ILE A 89 -10.89 8.64 -6.19
C ILE A 89 -11.65 7.34 -6.47
N TYR A 90 -11.24 6.57 -7.49
CA TYR A 90 -11.82 5.26 -7.80
C TYR A 90 -11.69 4.28 -6.64
N LEU A 91 -10.49 4.15 -6.04
CA LEU A 91 -10.27 3.27 -4.88
C LEU A 91 -11.11 3.71 -3.68
N GLY A 92 -11.17 5.02 -3.42
CA GLY A 92 -11.98 5.57 -2.35
C GLY A 92 -13.47 5.34 -2.57
N ALA A 93 -13.98 5.57 -3.78
CA ALA A 93 -15.35 5.29 -4.15
C ALA A 93 -15.68 3.79 -4.05
N LYS A 94 -14.78 2.90 -4.51
CA LYS A 94 -14.93 1.45 -4.38
C LYS A 94 -14.99 1.03 -2.91
N SER A 95 -14.16 1.63 -2.05
CA SER A 95 -14.17 1.38 -0.60
C SER A 95 -15.50 1.81 0.03
N LEU A 96 -16.03 2.99 -0.34
CA LEU A 96 -17.33 3.46 0.14
C LEU A 96 -18.50 2.64 -0.43
N TRP A 97 -18.39 2.18 -1.67
CA TRP A 97 -19.44 1.34 -2.28
C TRP A 97 -19.57 -0.02 -1.59
N SER A 98 -18.45 -0.60 -1.14
CA SER A 98 -18.46 -1.88 -0.40
C SER A 98 -19.25 -1.81 0.91
N LEU A 99 -19.50 -0.59 1.43
CA LEU A 99 -20.37 -0.37 2.59
C LEU A 99 -21.84 -0.66 2.30
N ARG A 100 -22.28 -0.57 1.02
CA ARG A 100 -23.68 -0.77 0.60
C ARG A 100 -24.01 -2.22 0.23
N GLY A 101 -22.99 -2.98 -0.20
CA GLY A 101 -23.12 -4.39 -0.54
C GLY A 101 -22.65 -5.25 0.64
N GLY A 102 -23.49 -6.14 1.14
CA GLY A 102 -23.16 -7.02 2.26
C GLY A 102 -21.80 -7.70 2.12
N ALA A 103 -21.20 -7.98 3.24
CA ALA A 103 -19.80 -8.31 3.52
C ALA A 103 -19.13 -9.45 2.70
N ASP A 104 -19.81 -10.08 1.75
CA ASP A 104 -19.38 -11.39 1.22
C ASP A 104 -18.63 -11.33 -0.12
N ALA A 105 -18.70 -10.25 -0.89
CA ALA A 105 -18.23 -10.27 -2.27
C ALA A 105 -16.69 -10.15 -2.43
N VAL A 106 -15.99 -9.44 -1.56
CA VAL A 106 -14.55 -9.16 -1.77
C VAL A 106 -13.64 -10.25 -1.18
N LEU A 107 -14.10 -10.97 -0.16
CA LEU A 107 -13.32 -12.03 0.46
C LEU A 107 -13.47 -13.39 -0.25
N VAL A 108 -14.57 -13.60 -1.01
CA VAL A 108 -14.87 -14.88 -1.66
C VAL A 108 -14.18 -15.00 -3.03
N GLU A 109 -14.02 -13.91 -3.74
CA GLU A 109 -13.50 -13.96 -5.13
C GLU A 109 -11.99 -14.32 -5.20
N GLN A 110 -11.24 -14.19 -4.09
CA GLN A 110 -9.82 -14.53 -4.02
C GLN A 110 -9.53 -15.87 -3.32
N SER A 111 -10.52 -16.56 -2.78
CA SER A 111 -10.32 -17.78 -1.97
C SER A 111 -10.68 -19.10 -2.66
N THR A 112 -11.12 -19.09 -3.92
CA THR A 112 -11.55 -20.30 -4.65
C THR A 112 -10.41 -21.16 -5.24
N GLY A 113 -9.21 -21.05 -4.72
CA GLY A 113 -8.11 -21.96 -5.06
C GLY A 113 -7.66 -22.77 -3.85
N GLN A 114 -8.46 -23.71 -3.37
CA GLN A 114 -7.98 -24.77 -2.46
C GLN A 114 -7.06 -25.73 -3.23
N THR A 115 -5.89 -25.26 -3.60
CA THR A 115 -4.80 -26.14 -3.96
C THR A 115 -4.15 -26.55 -2.64
N GLN A 116 -4.07 -27.86 -2.37
CA GLN A 116 -3.23 -28.42 -1.29
C GLN A 116 -1.82 -27.86 -1.51
N ILE A 117 -1.44 -26.91 -0.66
CA ILE A 117 -0.18 -26.20 -0.82
C ILE A 117 0.88 -27.11 -0.22
N ALA A 118 1.69 -27.75 -1.07
CA ALA A 118 2.84 -28.53 -0.65
C ALA A 118 3.76 -27.72 0.30
N PRO A 119 4.49 -28.39 1.22
CA PRO A 119 5.41 -27.70 2.11
C PRO A 119 6.44 -26.92 1.27
N ARG A 120 6.32 -25.60 1.24
CA ARG A 120 7.22 -24.70 0.53
C ARG A 120 8.35 -24.26 1.45
N ARG A 121 9.53 -24.06 0.87
CA ARG A 121 10.67 -23.47 1.60
C ARG A 121 10.34 -22.02 1.96
N ALA A 122 10.91 -21.51 3.06
CA ALA A 122 10.71 -20.13 3.54
C ALA A 122 10.94 -19.07 2.44
N TRP A 123 11.98 -19.29 1.59
CA TRP A 123 12.27 -18.45 0.43
C TRP A 123 11.12 -18.35 -0.57
N GLN A 124 10.38 -19.41 -0.80
CA GLN A 124 9.23 -19.40 -1.73
C GLN A 124 8.10 -18.52 -1.19
N SER A 125 7.89 -18.50 0.14
CA SER A 125 6.91 -17.62 0.77
C SER A 125 7.34 -16.14 0.67
N PHE A 126 8.63 -15.86 0.82
CA PHE A 126 9.18 -14.52 0.60
C PHE A 126 9.00 -14.08 -0.87
N ALA A 127 9.39 -14.91 -1.81
CA ALA A 127 9.27 -14.59 -3.24
C ALA A 127 7.81 -14.39 -3.68
N GLU A 128 6.89 -15.22 -3.14
CA GLU A 128 5.44 -15.08 -3.38
C GLU A 128 4.93 -13.73 -2.84
N GLY A 129 5.35 -13.33 -1.62
CA GLY A 129 5.01 -12.03 -1.04
C GLY A 129 5.54 -10.86 -1.85
N MET A 130 6.82 -10.90 -2.22
CA MET A 130 7.46 -9.86 -3.01
C MET A 130 6.79 -9.70 -4.38
N LEU A 131 6.56 -10.80 -5.08
CA LEU A 131 5.92 -10.78 -6.40
C LEU A 131 4.48 -10.25 -6.30
N ASN A 132 3.72 -10.69 -5.28
CA ASN A 132 2.36 -10.20 -5.06
C ASN A 132 2.34 -8.67 -4.85
N ASN A 133 3.26 -8.13 -4.06
CA ASN A 133 3.33 -6.69 -3.81
C ASN A 133 3.76 -5.93 -5.07
N VAL A 134 4.81 -6.38 -5.76
CA VAL A 134 5.30 -5.74 -7.01
C VAL A 134 4.22 -5.71 -8.10
N LEU A 135 3.40 -6.75 -8.18
CA LEU A 135 2.28 -6.83 -9.12
C LEU A 135 0.98 -6.23 -8.57
N ASN A 136 0.98 -5.73 -7.33
CA ASN A 136 -0.21 -5.16 -6.71
C ASN A 136 -0.51 -3.77 -7.29
N PRO A 137 -1.59 -3.60 -8.08
CA PRO A 137 -1.90 -2.32 -8.69
C PRO A 137 -2.21 -1.23 -7.65
N LYS A 138 -2.73 -1.60 -6.47
CA LYS A 138 -3.01 -0.66 -5.39
C LYS A 138 -1.71 0.02 -4.93
N VAL A 139 -0.64 -0.76 -4.73
CA VAL A 139 0.66 -0.26 -4.29
C VAL A 139 1.38 0.46 -5.42
N ALA A 140 1.38 -0.11 -6.62
CA ALA A 140 2.02 0.47 -7.79
C ALA A 140 1.52 1.90 -8.06
N ILE A 141 0.20 2.07 -8.10
CA ILE A 141 -0.40 3.37 -8.40
C ILE A 141 -0.22 4.35 -7.23
N PHE A 142 -0.28 3.86 -5.98
CA PHE A 142 0.04 4.68 -4.81
C PHE A 142 1.46 5.28 -4.95
N TYR A 143 2.46 4.46 -5.25
CA TYR A 143 3.82 4.95 -5.39
C TYR A 143 4.00 5.86 -6.61
N LEU A 144 3.44 5.51 -7.75
CA LEU A 144 3.59 6.31 -8.97
C LEU A 144 2.90 7.68 -8.88
N ALA A 145 1.69 7.71 -8.32
CA ALA A 145 0.88 8.93 -8.31
C ALA A 145 1.10 9.78 -7.04
N PHE A 146 1.41 9.13 -5.94
CA PHE A 146 1.37 9.78 -4.63
C PHE A 146 2.76 10.14 -4.10
N LEU A 147 3.76 9.25 -4.25
CA LEU A 147 5.12 9.52 -3.79
C LEU A 147 5.70 10.85 -4.29
N PRO A 148 5.52 11.23 -5.58
CA PRO A 148 6.08 12.48 -6.11
C PRO A 148 5.64 13.74 -5.38
N GLN A 149 4.49 13.72 -4.71
CA GLN A 149 3.92 14.86 -4.02
C GLN A 149 4.64 15.21 -2.72
N PHE A 150 5.38 14.24 -2.17
CA PHE A 150 6.18 14.37 -0.96
C PHE A 150 7.65 14.64 -1.24
N ILE A 151 7.98 14.95 -2.50
CA ILE A 151 9.33 15.28 -2.97
C ILE A 151 9.32 16.73 -3.41
N SER A 152 10.05 17.58 -2.70
CA SER A 152 10.17 19.00 -3.01
C SER A 152 11.25 19.28 -4.06
N PRO A 153 11.14 20.41 -4.82
CA PRO A 153 12.22 20.87 -5.66
C PRO A 153 13.51 21.08 -4.84
N GLY A 154 14.58 20.39 -5.20
CA GLY A 154 15.85 20.40 -4.46
C GLY A 154 16.11 19.18 -3.59
N ASP A 155 15.09 18.36 -3.32
CA ASP A 155 15.30 17.08 -2.63
C ASP A 155 16.13 16.11 -3.49
N ASN A 156 16.90 15.26 -2.81
CA ASN A 156 17.43 14.06 -3.44
C ASN A 156 16.27 13.07 -3.65
N VAL A 157 15.72 13.05 -4.87
CA VAL A 157 14.52 12.27 -5.23
C VAL A 157 14.63 10.81 -4.80
N LEU A 158 15.76 10.15 -5.10
CA LEU A 158 15.96 8.75 -4.76
C LEU A 158 16.08 8.56 -3.24
N GLY A 159 16.85 9.41 -2.56
CA GLY A 159 17.02 9.36 -1.11
C GLY A 159 15.69 9.55 -0.36
N LYS A 160 14.91 10.55 -0.77
CA LYS A 160 13.58 10.81 -0.18
C LYS A 160 12.61 9.66 -0.47
N SER A 161 12.62 9.11 -1.69
CA SER A 161 11.79 7.94 -2.06
C SER A 161 12.10 6.72 -1.20
N ILE A 162 13.38 6.44 -0.95
CA ILE A 162 13.83 5.33 -0.10
C ILE A 162 13.44 5.58 1.36
N LEU A 163 13.58 6.81 1.86
CA LEU A 163 13.16 7.17 3.22
C LEU A 163 11.65 6.92 3.41
N LEU A 164 10.82 7.41 2.49
CA LEU A 164 9.37 7.23 2.55
C LEU A 164 8.99 5.74 2.44
N ALA A 165 9.66 4.99 1.57
CA ALA A 165 9.48 3.55 1.49
C ALA A 165 9.92 2.83 2.77
N GLY A 166 10.97 3.30 3.44
CA GLY A 166 11.42 2.77 4.73
C GLY A 166 10.37 2.94 5.84
N ILE A 167 9.68 4.08 5.86
CA ILE A 167 8.57 4.33 6.79
C ILE A 167 7.42 3.36 6.50
N HIS A 168 6.98 3.28 5.24
CA HIS A 168 5.90 2.36 4.83
C HIS A 168 6.30 0.89 5.06
N TRP A 169 7.57 0.54 4.84
CA TRP A 169 8.12 -0.78 5.18
C TRP A 169 7.98 -1.10 6.68
N GLY A 170 8.34 -0.15 7.54
CA GLY A 170 8.20 -0.30 8.99
C GLY A 170 6.75 -0.51 9.41
N GLU A 171 5.82 0.29 8.88
CA GLU A 171 4.39 0.14 9.10
C GLU A 171 3.88 -1.22 8.61
N GLY A 172 4.30 -1.63 7.41
CA GLY A 172 3.95 -2.92 6.82
C GLY A 172 4.47 -4.10 7.66
N ILE A 173 5.72 -4.05 8.10
CA ILE A 173 6.30 -5.07 8.97
C ILE A 173 5.51 -5.18 10.27
N VAL A 174 5.24 -4.07 10.94
CA VAL A 174 4.49 -4.08 12.21
C VAL A 174 3.08 -4.64 11.97
N TRP A 175 2.33 -4.09 11.02
CA TRP A 175 0.95 -4.48 10.78
C TRP A 175 0.80 -5.93 10.34
N LEU A 176 1.52 -6.35 9.30
CA LEU A 176 1.39 -7.70 8.74
C LEU A 176 1.98 -8.77 9.68
N SER A 177 2.98 -8.42 10.51
CA SER A 177 3.44 -9.32 11.56
C SER A 177 2.40 -9.47 12.67
N LEU A 178 1.72 -8.40 13.06
CA LEU A 178 0.58 -8.48 13.99
C LEU A 178 -0.53 -9.36 13.41
N VAL A 179 -0.88 -9.19 12.14
CA VAL A 179 -1.85 -10.07 11.44
C VAL A 179 -1.38 -11.53 11.50
N THR A 180 -0.11 -11.80 11.23
CA THR A 180 0.48 -13.15 11.25
C THR A 180 0.41 -13.78 12.65
N LEU A 181 0.83 -13.05 13.68
CA LEU A 181 0.97 -13.57 15.04
C LEU A 181 -0.38 -13.72 15.77
N LEU A 182 -1.29 -12.80 15.48
CA LEU A 182 -2.60 -12.71 16.14
C LEU A 182 -3.75 -13.11 15.22
N LEU A 183 -3.48 -13.96 14.20
CA LEU A 183 -4.43 -14.27 13.12
C LEU A 183 -5.84 -14.55 13.62
N GLY A 184 -6.01 -15.38 14.66
CA GLY A 184 -7.32 -15.75 15.19
C GLY A 184 -8.12 -14.53 15.69
N ARG A 185 -7.46 -13.64 16.44
CA ARG A 185 -8.09 -12.44 17.02
C ARG A 185 -8.26 -11.33 15.99
N ILE A 186 -7.22 -11.05 15.21
CA ILE A 186 -7.25 -9.99 14.19
C ILE A 186 -8.21 -10.33 13.07
N ARG A 187 -8.27 -11.60 12.65
CA ARG A 187 -9.25 -12.03 11.64
C ARG A 187 -10.66 -11.77 12.11
N ALA A 188 -11.00 -12.19 13.33
CA ALA A 188 -12.32 -11.96 13.92
C ALA A 188 -12.64 -10.46 14.02
N TRP A 189 -11.66 -9.62 14.38
CA TRP A 189 -11.80 -8.17 14.47
C TRP A 189 -11.96 -7.52 13.10
N LEU A 190 -11.11 -7.84 12.11
CA LEU A 190 -11.20 -7.30 10.75
C LEU A 190 -12.46 -7.72 9.99
N THR A 191 -12.97 -8.92 10.28
CA THR A 191 -14.22 -9.40 9.67
C THR A 191 -15.45 -8.92 10.41
N HIS A 192 -15.30 -8.29 11.60
CA HIS A 192 -16.43 -7.72 12.32
C HIS A 192 -17.07 -6.59 11.51
N PRO A 193 -18.38 -6.64 11.20
CA PRO A 193 -19.00 -5.72 10.23
C PRO A 193 -18.76 -4.23 10.55
N ARG A 194 -18.88 -3.83 11.82
CA ARG A 194 -18.68 -2.43 12.23
C ARG A 194 -17.23 -1.96 12.04
N VAL A 195 -16.25 -2.80 12.39
CA VAL A 195 -14.81 -2.45 12.24
C VAL A 195 -14.46 -2.32 10.77
N ARG A 196 -14.87 -3.28 9.97
CA ARG A 196 -14.67 -3.25 8.52
C ARG A 196 -15.29 -2.01 7.90
N GLN A 197 -16.56 -1.71 8.22
CA GLN A 197 -17.25 -0.52 7.72
C GLN A 197 -16.51 0.77 8.12
N SER A 198 -16.03 0.88 9.35
CA SER A 198 -15.27 2.05 9.80
C SER A 198 -13.97 2.20 9.04
N ILE A 199 -13.20 1.13 8.85
CA ILE A 199 -11.95 1.16 8.08
C ILE A 199 -12.22 1.56 6.62
N GLU A 200 -13.21 0.94 5.98
CA GLU A 200 -13.57 1.22 4.60
C GLU A 200 -14.09 2.66 4.42
N ALA A 201 -14.89 3.17 5.37
CA ALA A 201 -15.39 4.55 5.35
C ALA A 201 -14.25 5.56 5.50
N VAL A 202 -13.39 5.40 6.49
CA VAL A 202 -12.26 6.31 6.74
C VAL A 202 -11.30 6.27 5.54
N THR A 203 -10.89 5.08 5.11
CA THR A 203 -9.98 4.94 3.98
C THR A 203 -10.57 5.52 2.70
N GLY A 204 -11.83 5.20 2.39
CA GLY A 204 -12.51 5.71 1.20
C GLY A 204 -12.58 7.23 1.19
N THR A 205 -12.98 7.84 2.31
CA THR A 205 -13.06 9.30 2.45
C THR A 205 -11.69 9.95 2.30
N VAL A 206 -10.66 9.43 2.95
CA VAL A 206 -9.30 9.97 2.90
C VAL A 206 -8.74 9.85 1.48
N LEU A 207 -8.89 8.71 0.81
CA LEU A 207 -8.41 8.52 -0.56
C LEU A 207 -9.09 9.47 -1.55
N ILE A 208 -10.41 9.69 -1.42
CA ILE A 208 -11.14 10.66 -2.26
C ILE A 208 -10.63 12.07 -1.99
N ALA A 209 -10.52 12.48 -0.72
CA ALA A 209 -10.05 13.80 -0.36
C ALA A 209 -8.66 14.08 -0.93
N PHE A 210 -7.74 13.12 -0.84
CA PHE A 210 -6.41 13.22 -1.44
C PHE A 210 -6.43 13.23 -2.96
N GLY A 211 -7.23 12.37 -3.59
CA GLY A 211 -7.37 12.37 -5.04
C GLY A 211 -7.89 13.71 -5.57
N VAL A 212 -8.89 14.30 -4.91
CA VAL A 212 -9.42 15.63 -5.26
C VAL A 212 -8.36 16.70 -5.04
N ARG A 213 -7.69 16.72 -3.87
CA ARG A 213 -6.60 17.65 -3.59
C ARG A 213 -5.53 17.58 -4.68
N LEU A 214 -5.10 16.35 -5.03
CA LEU A 214 -4.10 16.11 -6.06
C LEU A 214 -4.53 16.65 -7.43
N ALA A 215 -5.79 16.44 -7.81
CA ALA A 215 -6.31 16.94 -9.09
C ALA A 215 -6.36 18.48 -9.15
N LEU A 216 -6.58 19.14 -8.01
CA LEU A 216 -6.71 20.60 -7.92
C LEU A 216 -5.36 21.32 -7.70
N GLU A 217 -4.32 20.60 -7.27
CA GLU A 217 -3.00 21.21 -7.02
C GLU A 217 -2.36 21.64 -8.35
N ARG A 218 -2.22 22.97 -8.53
CA ARG A 218 -1.50 23.59 -9.64
C ARG A 218 -0.06 23.81 -9.21
N ARG A 219 0.89 23.25 -9.93
CA ARG A 219 2.31 23.61 -9.85
C ARG A 219 2.68 24.55 -10.98
#